data_a254843caaa8d86956951cfcef370d61
#
_entry.id   a254843caaa8d86956951cfcef370d61
#
_cell.length_a   1.000
_cell.length_b   1.000
_cell.length_c   1.000
_cell.angle_alpha   90.00
_cell.angle_beta   90.00
_cell.angle_gamma   90.00
#
_symmetry.space_group_name_H-M   'P 1'
#
loop_
_entity.id
_entity.type
_entity.pdbx_description
1 polymer ?
#
loop_
_entity_poly.entity_id
_entity_poly.type
_entity_poly.pdbx_seq_one_letter_code
_entity_poly.pdbx_strand_id
1 'polypeptide(L)'
;MGIINTSCRHTDSNPGDYSAYYLPLAAIPDTGLVYSYRNLADPAAGPEIWRHTTQGDSLIESVNYGPDHEVVQRQYDRIVSNGVITDSLLLFYQDTDGLRKPIRVKIRSPHRLPFQPGDSTKVWLTHLEWNQPLDSLHIVLQRRRRFGGETTWDMNGKSIPAIRFSTDDTFETERDGWTSTTWSGEEIYARGIGLVYYRRKISDQLSLEFSLE
;
A
#
# COMPACT_ATOMS: atom_id res chain seq x y z
N MET A 1 -46.45 15.81 -17.01
CA MET A 1 -45.79 15.95 -15.70
C MET A 1 -45.25 14.57 -15.35
N GLY A 2 -43.99 14.29 -15.72
CA GLY A 2 -43.36 12.97 -15.59
C GLY A 2 -42.46 12.96 -14.38
N ILE A 3 -42.72 12.07 -13.44
CA ILE A 3 -41.90 11.86 -12.26
C ILE A 3 -40.75 10.90 -12.65
N ILE A 4 -39.53 11.43 -12.72
CA ILE A 4 -38.33 10.61 -12.91
C ILE A 4 -37.96 10.04 -11.52
N ASN A 5 -38.28 8.78 -11.30
CA ASN A 5 -37.76 8.02 -10.16
C ASN A 5 -36.31 7.66 -10.39
N THR A 6 -35.42 8.43 -9.79
CA THR A 6 -33.99 8.08 -9.70
C THR A 6 -33.85 7.01 -8.63
N SER A 7 -33.90 5.75 -9.05
CA SER A 7 -33.56 4.61 -8.18
C SER A 7 -32.08 4.66 -7.87
N CYS A 8 -31.74 5.07 -6.65
CA CYS A 8 -30.42 4.78 -6.07
C CYS A 8 -30.29 3.26 -5.97
N ARG A 9 -29.51 2.65 -6.83
CA ARG A 9 -29.08 1.26 -6.65
C ARG A 9 -28.20 1.22 -5.39
N HIS A 10 -28.79 0.85 -4.26
CA HIS A 10 -28.06 0.27 -3.16
C HIS A 10 -27.47 -1.04 -3.70
N THR A 11 -26.19 -1.04 -3.99
CA THR A 11 -25.45 -2.29 -4.14
C THR A 11 -25.39 -2.90 -2.75
N ASP A 12 -26.21 -3.91 -2.50
CA ASP A 12 -26.10 -4.77 -1.33
C ASP A 12 -24.67 -5.32 -1.31
N SER A 13 -23.83 -4.77 -0.43
CA SER A 13 -22.48 -5.25 -0.22
C SER A 13 -22.58 -6.65 0.37
N ASN A 14 -22.03 -7.62 -0.35
CA ASN A 14 -21.92 -8.99 0.13
C ASN A 14 -21.22 -8.96 1.51
N PRO A 15 -21.82 -9.51 2.58
CA PRO A 15 -21.20 -9.50 3.89
C PRO A 15 -19.76 -10.06 3.82
N GLY A 16 -18.80 -9.29 4.29
CA GLY A 16 -17.37 -9.66 4.24
C GLY A 16 -16.64 -9.26 2.96
N ASP A 17 -17.27 -8.50 2.05
CA ASP A 17 -16.58 -7.87 0.92
C ASP A 17 -16.05 -6.48 1.32
N TYR A 18 -14.74 -6.34 1.38
CA TYR A 18 -14.04 -5.11 1.75
C TYR A 18 -13.40 -4.39 0.55
N SER A 19 -13.77 -4.72 -0.68
CA SER A 19 -13.23 -4.07 -1.89
C SER A 19 -13.39 -2.55 -1.87
N ALA A 20 -14.48 -2.04 -1.29
CA ALA A 20 -14.76 -0.61 -1.15
C ALA A 20 -13.84 0.13 -0.17
N TYR A 21 -13.02 -0.58 0.61
CA TYR A 21 -12.06 0.01 1.54
C TYR A 21 -10.67 0.22 0.92
N TYR A 22 -10.44 -0.29 -0.29
CA TYR A 22 -9.21 -0.06 -1.03
C TYR A 22 -9.37 1.17 -1.93
N LEU A 23 -8.40 1.38 -2.83
CA LEU A 23 -8.43 2.55 -3.70
C LEU A 23 -9.76 2.68 -4.45
N PRO A 24 -10.39 3.88 -4.45
CA PRO A 24 -11.68 4.09 -5.10
C PRO A 24 -11.50 4.21 -6.62
N LEU A 25 -11.32 3.09 -7.30
CA LEU A 25 -10.96 3.04 -8.72
C LEU A 25 -11.87 3.86 -9.64
N ALA A 26 -13.19 3.78 -9.38
CA ALA A 26 -14.18 4.54 -10.14
C ALA A 26 -14.11 6.06 -9.91
N ALA A 27 -13.36 6.51 -8.89
CA ALA A 27 -13.20 7.92 -8.54
C ALA A 27 -11.78 8.45 -8.84
N ILE A 28 -10.87 7.63 -9.40
CA ILE A 28 -9.56 8.11 -9.83
C ILE A 28 -9.75 8.91 -11.13
N PRO A 29 -9.48 10.24 -11.12
CA PRO A 29 -9.59 11.06 -12.32
C PRO A 29 -8.47 10.69 -13.32
N ASP A 30 -8.65 11.04 -14.60
CA ASP A 30 -7.66 10.80 -15.66
C ASP A 30 -6.29 11.44 -15.34
N THR A 31 -6.30 12.54 -14.59
CA THR A 31 -5.08 13.22 -14.12
C THR A 31 -4.37 12.48 -13.01
N GLY A 32 -5.00 11.46 -12.45
CA GLY A 32 -4.54 10.70 -11.27
C GLY A 32 -5.03 11.27 -9.94
N LEU A 33 -4.94 10.45 -8.91
CA LEU A 33 -5.23 10.77 -7.52
C LEU A 33 -3.92 10.87 -6.75
N VAL A 34 -3.70 11.98 -6.06
CA VAL A 34 -2.48 12.22 -5.27
C VAL A 34 -2.81 12.10 -3.79
N TYR A 35 -2.06 11.28 -3.09
CA TYR A 35 -2.11 11.13 -1.63
C TYR A 35 -0.81 11.67 -1.02
N SER A 36 -0.95 12.48 0.02
CA SER A 36 0.12 13.00 0.85
C SER A 36 0.01 12.39 2.23
N TYR A 37 1.04 11.67 2.67
CA TYR A 37 1.09 11.06 3.98
C TYR A 37 2.08 11.80 4.85
N ARG A 38 1.60 12.44 5.92
CA ARG A 38 2.44 13.10 6.91
C ARG A 38 3.16 12.07 7.77
N ASN A 39 4.46 12.22 7.92
CA ASN A 39 5.25 11.44 8.86
C ASN A 39 4.95 11.94 10.29
N LEU A 40 4.31 11.09 11.10
CA LEU A 40 3.95 11.43 12.48
C LEU A 40 5.11 11.23 13.45
N ALA A 41 6.04 10.31 13.13
CA ALA A 41 7.22 10.04 13.95
C ALA A 41 8.32 11.11 13.76
N ASP A 42 8.43 11.66 12.54
CA ASP A 42 9.37 12.74 12.19
C ASP A 42 8.71 13.74 11.22
N PRO A 43 7.94 14.71 11.74
CA PRO A 43 7.28 15.70 10.88
C PRO A 43 8.23 16.58 10.06
N ALA A 44 9.51 16.65 10.42
CA ALA A 44 10.53 17.40 9.68
C ALA A 44 11.03 16.67 8.42
N ALA A 45 10.82 15.35 8.32
CA ALA A 45 11.24 14.55 7.17
C ALA A 45 10.43 14.81 5.89
N GLY A 46 9.38 15.63 5.98
CA GLY A 46 8.46 15.87 4.88
C GLY A 46 7.47 14.73 4.63
N PRO A 47 6.48 14.96 3.77
CA PRO A 47 5.46 13.97 3.46
C PRO A 47 5.96 12.90 2.47
N GLU A 48 5.36 11.73 2.56
CA GLU A 48 5.45 10.71 1.53
C GLU A 48 4.33 10.92 0.50
N ILE A 49 4.68 11.10 -0.77
CA ILE A 49 3.73 11.44 -1.82
C ILE A 49 3.53 10.25 -2.75
N TRP A 50 2.27 9.86 -2.94
CA TRP A 50 1.86 8.84 -3.88
C TRP A 50 0.89 9.38 -4.92
N ARG A 51 1.13 9.06 -6.18
CA ARG A 51 0.18 9.30 -7.27
C ARG A 51 -0.34 7.98 -7.79
N HIS A 52 -1.66 7.86 -7.87
CA HIS A 52 -2.36 6.69 -8.41
C HIS A 52 -3.06 7.07 -9.71
N THR A 53 -2.88 6.26 -10.74
CA THR A 53 -3.59 6.36 -12.03
C THR A 53 -4.15 5.00 -12.39
N THR A 54 -5.17 4.96 -13.22
CA THR A 54 -5.74 3.72 -13.76
C THR A 54 -5.39 3.56 -15.24
N GLN A 55 -5.18 2.31 -15.64
CA GLN A 55 -5.05 1.93 -17.04
C GLN A 55 -6.14 0.90 -17.34
N GLY A 56 -7.22 1.36 -17.96
CA GLY A 56 -8.46 0.56 -18.07
C GLY A 56 -9.09 0.31 -16.72
N ASP A 57 -9.93 -0.74 -16.63
CA ASP A 57 -10.78 -1.00 -15.46
C ASP A 57 -10.12 -1.84 -14.36
N SER A 58 -8.91 -2.34 -14.58
CA SER A 58 -8.31 -3.34 -13.70
C SER A 58 -6.84 -3.13 -13.33
N LEU A 59 -6.15 -2.19 -13.96
CA LEU A 59 -4.75 -1.92 -13.65
C LEU A 59 -4.60 -0.57 -12.96
N ILE A 60 -3.87 -0.56 -11.84
CA ILE A 60 -3.52 0.64 -11.09
C ILE A 60 -2.01 0.84 -11.18
N GLU A 61 -1.58 2.00 -11.63
CA GLU A 61 -0.21 2.44 -11.47
C GLU A 61 -0.11 3.34 -10.25
N SER A 62 0.80 3.00 -9.32
CA SER A 62 1.10 3.78 -8.12
C SER A 62 2.55 4.22 -8.17
N VAL A 63 2.78 5.53 -8.11
CA VAL A 63 4.12 6.14 -8.14
C VAL A 63 4.37 6.85 -6.81
N ASN A 64 5.45 6.47 -6.13
CA ASN A 64 5.95 7.15 -4.94
C ASN A 64 7.06 8.12 -5.33
N TYR A 65 7.00 9.32 -4.76
CA TYR A 65 7.95 10.39 -4.96
C TYR A 65 8.74 10.67 -3.69
N GLY A 66 10.04 10.82 -3.83
CA GLY A 66 10.94 11.28 -2.76
C GLY A 66 10.84 12.80 -2.51
N PRO A 67 11.66 13.31 -1.55
CA PRO A 67 11.61 14.72 -1.14
C PRO A 67 11.88 15.71 -2.29
N ASP A 68 12.72 15.33 -3.25
CA ASP A 68 13.07 16.16 -4.42
C ASP A 68 12.14 15.92 -5.61
N HIS A 69 10.95 15.35 -5.36
CA HIS A 69 9.97 14.95 -6.38
C HIS A 69 10.47 13.92 -7.42
N GLU A 70 11.58 13.28 -7.13
CA GLU A 70 12.08 12.16 -7.94
C GLU A 70 11.28 10.88 -7.67
N VAL A 71 11.15 10.04 -8.70
CA VAL A 71 10.49 8.75 -8.54
C VAL A 71 11.39 7.81 -7.75
N VAL A 72 10.89 7.28 -6.62
CA VAL A 72 11.60 6.29 -5.80
C VAL A 72 11.01 4.89 -5.95
N GLN A 73 9.73 4.80 -6.29
CA GLN A 73 9.05 3.53 -6.52
C GLN A 73 7.94 3.69 -7.55
N ARG A 74 7.77 2.67 -8.40
CA ARG A 74 6.61 2.53 -9.30
C ARG A 74 6.08 1.12 -9.21
N GLN A 75 4.79 1.01 -8.94
CA GLN A 75 4.11 -0.26 -8.74
C GLN A 75 2.90 -0.35 -9.65
N TYR A 76 2.71 -1.50 -10.25
CA TYR A 76 1.53 -1.84 -11.02
C TYR A 76 0.78 -2.95 -10.28
N ASP A 77 -0.46 -2.65 -9.93
CA ASP A 77 -1.36 -3.57 -9.26
C ASP A 77 -2.51 -3.93 -10.20
N ARG A 78 -2.90 -5.19 -10.17
CA ARG A 78 -4.04 -5.68 -10.92
C ARG A 78 -5.17 -6.08 -9.98
N ILE A 79 -6.38 -5.64 -10.34
CA ILE A 79 -7.60 -6.07 -9.68
C ILE A 79 -8.00 -7.41 -10.26
N VAL A 80 -8.22 -8.36 -9.37
CA VAL A 80 -8.72 -9.69 -9.69
C VAL A 80 -9.99 -9.96 -8.89
N SER A 81 -10.69 -11.06 -9.19
CA SER A 81 -12.00 -11.36 -8.59
C SER A 81 -12.01 -11.42 -7.06
N ASN A 82 -10.89 -11.75 -6.43
CA ASN A 82 -10.78 -11.93 -4.98
C ASN A 82 -9.83 -10.94 -4.28
N GLY A 83 -9.37 -9.90 -4.98
CA GLY A 83 -8.47 -8.91 -4.37
C GLY A 83 -7.64 -8.11 -5.36
N VAL A 84 -6.59 -7.51 -4.84
CA VAL A 84 -5.56 -6.78 -5.60
C VAL A 84 -4.25 -7.55 -5.49
N ILE A 85 -3.62 -7.79 -6.63
CA ILE A 85 -2.30 -8.42 -6.71
C ILE A 85 -1.29 -7.45 -7.30
N THR A 86 -0.05 -7.51 -6.83
CA THR A 86 1.05 -6.76 -7.43
C THR A 86 1.54 -7.48 -8.68
N ASP A 87 1.41 -6.84 -9.83
CA ASP A 87 1.80 -7.38 -11.14
C ASP A 87 3.27 -7.07 -11.45
N SER A 88 3.72 -5.86 -11.09
CA SER A 88 5.11 -5.43 -11.29
C SER A 88 5.48 -4.33 -10.30
N LEU A 89 6.75 -4.30 -9.91
CA LEU A 89 7.31 -3.31 -8.99
C LEU A 89 8.71 -2.92 -9.47
N LEU A 90 8.95 -1.61 -9.58
CA LEU A 90 10.23 -1.01 -9.87
C LEU A 90 10.65 -0.15 -8.69
N LEU A 91 11.87 -0.33 -8.22
CA LEU A 91 12.53 0.55 -7.25
C LEU A 91 13.60 1.37 -7.99
N PHE A 92 13.75 2.63 -7.63
CA PHE A 92 14.70 3.54 -8.28
C PHE A 92 15.82 3.87 -7.31
N TYR A 93 16.99 3.30 -7.54
CA TYR A 93 18.19 3.54 -6.74
C TYR A 93 19.11 4.52 -7.46
N GLN A 94 19.73 5.41 -6.69
CA GLN A 94 20.77 6.28 -7.21
C GLN A 94 22.02 5.44 -7.50
N ASP A 95 22.55 5.54 -8.70
CA ASP A 95 23.79 4.89 -9.12
C ASP A 95 25.01 5.79 -8.86
N THR A 96 26.19 5.27 -9.08
CA THR A 96 27.48 5.98 -8.90
C THR A 96 27.63 7.23 -9.76
N ASP A 97 26.88 7.31 -10.88
CA ASP A 97 26.81 8.48 -11.76
C ASP A 97 25.81 9.54 -11.26
N GLY A 98 25.16 9.32 -10.12
CA GLY A 98 24.14 10.19 -9.56
C GLY A 98 22.75 10.03 -10.19
N LEU A 99 22.61 9.23 -11.24
CA LEU A 99 21.34 8.98 -11.90
C LEU A 99 20.54 7.88 -11.17
N ARG A 100 19.23 8.04 -11.10
CA ARG A 100 18.35 6.98 -10.58
C ARG A 100 18.02 5.97 -11.67
N LYS A 101 18.32 4.72 -11.40
CA LYS A 101 18.06 3.60 -12.31
C LYS A 101 17.00 2.67 -11.74
N PRO A 102 16.03 2.21 -12.57
CA PRO A 102 15.01 1.29 -12.14
C PRO A 102 15.57 -0.11 -11.96
N ILE A 103 15.18 -0.76 -10.87
CA ILE A 103 15.44 -2.16 -10.60
C ILE A 103 14.10 -2.87 -10.53
N ARG A 104 13.98 -3.93 -11.31
CA ARG A 104 12.78 -4.76 -11.27
C ARG A 104 12.83 -5.69 -10.08
N VAL A 105 11.83 -5.57 -9.22
CA VAL A 105 11.63 -6.47 -8.07
C VAL A 105 11.01 -7.78 -8.56
N LYS A 106 11.54 -8.89 -8.10
CA LYS A 106 10.97 -10.21 -8.32
C LYS A 106 9.87 -10.47 -7.30
N ILE A 107 8.66 -10.70 -7.78
CA ILE A 107 7.48 -10.94 -6.96
C ILE A 107 7.29 -12.45 -6.84
N ARG A 108 7.44 -12.99 -5.63
CA ARG A 108 7.25 -14.41 -5.31
C ARG A 108 5.84 -14.72 -4.84
N SER A 109 5.25 -13.79 -4.09
CA SER A 109 3.85 -13.84 -3.68
C SER A 109 3.21 -12.47 -3.91
N PRO A 110 2.23 -12.37 -4.83
CA PRO A 110 1.70 -11.08 -5.27
C PRO A 110 0.53 -10.57 -4.44
N HIS A 111 0.03 -11.32 -3.44
CA HIS A 111 -1.18 -10.97 -2.71
C HIS A 111 -0.98 -9.71 -1.88
N ARG A 112 -1.72 -8.65 -2.24
CA ARG A 112 -1.62 -7.36 -1.57
C ARG A 112 -2.83 -7.07 -0.69
N LEU A 113 -4.02 -7.05 -1.30
CA LEU A 113 -5.25 -6.62 -0.65
C LEU A 113 -6.38 -7.60 -0.99
N PRO A 114 -6.80 -8.45 -0.06
CA PRO A 114 -7.89 -9.40 -0.28
C PRO A 114 -9.25 -8.71 -0.16
N PHE A 115 -10.21 -9.00 -1.06
CA PHE A 115 -11.57 -8.49 -0.92
C PHE A 115 -12.35 -9.22 0.18
N GLN A 116 -11.99 -10.47 0.43
CA GLN A 116 -12.53 -11.28 1.52
C GLN A 116 -11.38 -11.77 2.40
N PRO A 117 -10.89 -10.93 3.33
CA PRO A 117 -9.70 -11.25 4.13
C PRO A 117 -9.89 -12.47 5.05
N GLY A 118 -11.13 -12.85 5.35
CA GLY A 118 -11.43 -13.90 6.31
C GLY A 118 -11.27 -13.42 7.75
N ASP A 119 -10.96 -14.33 8.65
CA ASP A 119 -10.70 -14.02 10.04
C ASP A 119 -9.21 -13.71 10.30
N SER A 120 -8.88 -13.40 11.56
CA SER A 120 -7.51 -13.04 12.00
C SER A 120 -6.50 -14.19 11.91
N THR A 121 -6.94 -15.43 11.68
CA THR A 121 -6.04 -16.59 11.53
C THR A 121 -5.45 -16.70 10.14
N LYS A 122 -6.15 -16.13 9.13
CA LYS A 122 -5.72 -16.13 7.74
C LYS A 122 -4.59 -15.13 7.51
N VAL A 123 -3.52 -15.58 6.87
CA VAL A 123 -2.35 -14.77 6.55
C VAL A 123 -2.28 -14.50 5.06
N TRP A 124 -2.14 -13.23 4.70
CA TRP A 124 -1.92 -12.77 3.33
C TRP A 124 -0.46 -12.38 3.18
N LEU A 125 0.25 -13.10 2.32
CA LEU A 125 1.70 -12.95 2.14
C LEU A 125 2.00 -12.13 0.88
N THR A 126 2.81 -11.07 1.05
CA THR A 126 3.56 -10.43 -0.02
C THR A 126 5.03 -10.82 0.14
N HIS A 127 5.67 -11.34 -0.92
CA HIS A 127 7.07 -11.76 -0.90
C HIS A 127 7.79 -11.18 -2.12
N LEU A 128 8.80 -10.37 -1.87
CA LEU A 128 9.54 -9.57 -2.83
C LEU A 128 11.05 -9.85 -2.69
N GLU A 129 11.76 -9.90 -3.83
CA GLU A 129 13.22 -10.10 -3.87
C GLU A 129 13.84 -9.15 -4.89
N TRP A 130 14.98 -8.53 -4.54
CA TRP A 130 15.76 -7.72 -5.48
C TRP A 130 17.23 -7.62 -5.06
N ASN A 131 18.07 -7.17 -5.99
CA ASN A 131 19.45 -6.84 -5.70
C ASN A 131 19.62 -5.31 -5.73
N GLN A 132 20.18 -4.75 -4.67
CA GLN A 132 20.55 -3.33 -4.63
C GLN A 132 21.87 -3.12 -5.41
N PRO A 133 21.95 -2.16 -6.36
CA PRO A 133 23.06 -2.11 -7.30
C PRO A 133 24.41 -1.73 -6.69
N LEU A 134 24.41 -0.73 -5.77
CA LEU A 134 25.66 -0.11 -5.30
C LEU A 134 26.57 -1.08 -4.53
N ASP A 135 25.97 -1.99 -3.79
CA ASP A 135 26.69 -2.92 -2.92
C ASP A 135 26.37 -4.39 -3.21
N SER A 136 25.62 -4.64 -4.30
CA SER A 136 25.16 -5.99 -4.71
C SER A 136 24.41 -6.73 -3.61
N LEU A 137 23.79 -5.98 -2.68
CA LEU A 137 23.08 -6.54 -1.56
C LEU A 137 21.81 -7.24 -2.07
N HIS A 138 21.72 -8.55 -1.84
CA HIS A 138 20.46 -9.27 -2.08
C HIS A 138 19.49 -9.01 -0.96
N ILE A 139 18.26 -8.59 -1.31
CA ILE A 139 17.24 -8.19 -0.34
C ILE A 139 15.99 -9.05 -0.55
N VAL A 140 15.44 -9.55 0.54
CA VAL A 140 14.16 -10.25 0.60
C VAL A 140 13.25 -9.54 1.59
N LEU A 141 12.06 -9.17 1.14
CA LEU A 141 11.00 -8.62 1.99
C LEU A 141 9.81 -9.56 1.99
N GLN A 142 9.43 -10.03 3.16
CA GLN A 142 8.22 -10.79 3.40
C GLN A 142 7.29 -9.97 4.30
N ARG A 143 6.09 -9.65 3.83
CA ARG A 143 5.03 -9.01 4.62
C ARG A 143 3.87 -9.94 4.79
N ARG A 144 3.55 -10.24 6.04
CA ARG A 144 2.39 -11.03 6.43
C ARG A 144 1.32 -10.10 6.98
N ARG A 145 0.15 -10.08 6.33
CA ARG A 145 -1.02 -9.31 6.79
C ARG A 145 -2.04 -10.24 7.40
N ARG A 146 -2.62 -9.82 8.54
CA ARG A 146 -3.78 -10.47 9.16
C ARG A 146 -4.88 -9.45 9.35
N PHE A 147 -6.10 -9.84 9.03
CA PHE A 147 -7.26 -8.99 9.22
C PHE A 147 -7.51 -8.75 10.71
N GLY A 148 -7.49 -7.50 11.13
CA GLY A 148 -7.70 -7.06 12.51
C GLY A 148 -9.11 -6.61 12.82
N GLY A 149 -10.04 -6.73 11.83
CA GLY A 149 -11.44 -6.36 11.97
C GLY A 149 -11.79 -4.97 11.46
N GLU A 150 -13.07 -4.65 11.64
CA GLU A 150 -13.64 -3.35 11.32
C GLU A 150 -13.30 -2.33 12.41
N THR A 151 -13.17 -1.08 12.01
CA THR A 151 -12.88 0.08 12.86
C THR A 151 -13.47 1.34 12.23
N THR A 152 -13.13 2.49 12.76
CA THR A 152 -13.44 3.78 12.16
C THR A 152 -12.19 4.63 12.06
N TRP A 153 -12.18 5.55 11.11
CA TRP A 153 -11.15 6.57 10.94
C TRP A 153 -11.77 7.96 11.02
N ASP A 154 -11.22 8.84 11.83
CA ASP A 154 -11.65 10.24 11.85
C ASP A 154 -10.90 11.04 10.78
N MET A 155 -11.64 11.65 9.88
CA MET A 155 -11.11 12.57 8.88
C MET A 155 -11.90 13.87 8.89
N ASN A 156 -11.28 14.94 9.32
CA ASN A 156 -11.89 16.28 9.40
C ASN A 156 -13.18 16.31 10.27
N GLY A 157 -13.17 15.58 11.40
CA GLY A 157 -14.29 15.49 12.32
C GLY A 157 -15.43 14.59 11.84
N LYS A 158 -15.21 13.81 10.76
CA LYS A 158 -16.15 12.80 10.28
C LYS A 158 -15.60 11.41 10.54
N SER A 159 -16.37 10.58 11.23
CA SER A 159 -16.06 9.17 11.42
C SER A 159 -16.39 8.38 10.16
N ILE A 160 -15.38 7.78 9.52
CA ILE A 160 -15.52 7.00 8.29
C ILE A 160 -15.31 5.52 8.65
N PRO A 161 -16.16 4.61 8.19
CA PRO A 161 -15.94 3.18 8.34
C PRO A 161 -14.58 2.77 7.77
N ALA A 162 -13.83 1.98 8.52
CA ALA A 162 -12.48 1.55 8.16
C ALA A 162 -12.26 0.08 8.51
N ILE A 163 -11.22 -0.51 7.95
CA ILE A 163 -10.72 -1.84 8.30
C ILE A 163 -9.25 -1.75 8.69
N ARG A 164 -8.83 -2.64 9.56
CA ARG A 164 -7.47 -2.70 10.07
C ARG A 164 -6.82 -4.02 9.72
N PHE A 165 -5.53 -3.96 9.38
CA PHE A 165 -4.65 -5.12 9.27
C PHE A 165 -3.48 -4.97 10.23
N SER A 166 -3.12 -6.04 10.93
CA SER A 166 -1.80 -6.17 11.53
C SER A 166 -0.82 -6.69 10.49
N THR A 167 0.42 -6.21 10.54
CA THR A 167 1.49 -6.65 9.65
C THR A 167 2.68 -7.16 10.43
N ASP A 168 3.29 -8.24 9.95
CA ASP A 168 4.61 -8.72 10.38
C ASP A 168 5.51 -8.70 9.15
N ASP A 169 6.52 -7.85 9.15
CA ASP A 169 7.49 -7.73 8.08
C ASP A 169 8.78 -8.43 8.49
N THR A 170 9.34 -9.23 7.59
CA THR A 170 10.69 -9.79 7.70
C THR A 170 11.51 -9.22 6.56
N PHE A 171 12.61 -8.58 6.88
CA PHE A 171 13.56 -8.00 5.95
C PHE A 171 14.88 -8.74 6.09
N GLU A 172 15.28 -9.44 5.05
CA GLU A 172 16.49 -10.23 5.02
C GLU A 172 17.46 -9.64 4.00
N THR A 173 18.73 -9.60 4.36
CA THR A 173 19.80 -9.15 3.47
C THR A 173 20.92 -10.17 3.45
N GLU A 174 21.50 -10.39 2.25
CA GLU A 174 22.65 -11.26 2.04
C GLU A 174 23.78 -10.46 1.37
N ARG A 175 24.93 -10.41 2.05
CA ARG A 175 26.17 -9.87 1.51
C ARG A 175 27.32 -10.84 1.77
N ASP A 176 27.80 -10.91 3.02
CA ASP A 176 28.83 -11.83 3.50
C ASP A 176 28.22 -12.88 4.46
N GLY A 177 26.95 -13.09 4.37
CA GLY A 177 26.08 -13.91 5.19
C GLY A 177 24.69 -13.29 5.29
N TRP A 178 23.73 -14.07 5.81
CA TRP A 178 22.34 -13.64 5.99
C TRP A 178 22.18 -12.86 7.29
N THR A 179 21.54 -11.69 7.18
CA THR A 179 20.99 -10.97 8.33
C THR A 179 19.48 -10.85 8.17
N SER A 180 18.75 -10.96 9.27
CA SER A 180 17.30 -10.86 9.27
C SER A 180 16.84 -9.89 10.34
N THR A 181 15.93 -8.99 9.97
CA THR A 181 15.26 -8.07 10.88
C THR A 181 13.77 -8.23 10.72
N THR A 182 13.04 -8.32 11.83
CA THR A 182 11.58 -8.41 11.84
C THR A 182 10.99 -7.20 12.55
N TRP A 183 9.89 -6.69 12.03
CA TRP A 183 9.11 -5.65 12.70
C TRP A 183 7.62 -5.87 12.52
N SER A 184 6.87 -5.43 13.52
CA SER A 184 5.41 -5.42 13.48
C SER A 184 4.88 -4.08 12.96
N GLY A 185 3.67 -4.09 12.45
CA GLY A 185 3.02 -2.89 11.96
C GLY A 185 1.51 -2.99 11.95
N GLU A 186 0.92 -1.91 11.47
CA GLU A 186 -0.52 -1.76 11.32
C GLU A 186 -0.82 -0.97 10.04
N GLU A 187 -1.90 -1.32 9.37
CA GLU A 187 -2.43 -0.59 8.23
C GLU A 187 -3.93 -0.38 8.44
N ILE A 188 -4.43 0.84 8.18
CA ILE A 188 -5.86 1.18 8.25
C ILE A 188 -6.31 1.67 6.88
N TYR A 189 -7.39 1.09 6.39
CA TYR A 189 -8.01 1.42 5.11
C TYR A 189 -9.40 1.96 5.35
N ALA A 190 -9.67 3.21 4.96
CA ALA A 190 -10.99 3.83 5.08
C ALA A 190 -11.82 3.64 3.82
N ARG A 191 -13.11 3.40 4.00
CA ARG A 191 -14.06 3.12 2.92
C ARG A 191 -14.12 4.28 1.93
N GLY A 192 -13.94 3.98 0.65
CA GLY A 192 -13.96 4.96 -0.45
C GLY A 192 -12.73 5.86 -0.54
N ILE A 193 -11.70 5.62 0.30
CA ILE A 193 -10.46 6.39 0.31
C ILE A 193 -9.27 5.48 0.03
N GLY A 194 -9.14 4.36 0.74
CA GLY A 194 -7.98 3.48 0.68
C GLY A 194 -7.15 3.56 1.95
N LEU A 195 -5.83 3.39 1.82
CA LEU A 195 -4.91 3.46 2.95
C LEU A 195 -4.91 4.88 3.53
N VAL A 196 -5.25 5.01 4.80
CA VAL A 196 -5.28 6.31 5.51
C VAL A 196 -4.24 6.41 6.61
N TYR A 197 -3.74 5.28 7.07
CA TYR A 197 -2.73 5.21 8.12
C TYR A 197 -1.91 3.93 7.98
N TYR A 198 -0.62 4.04 8.26
CA TYR A 198 0.23 2.88 8.49
C TYR A 198 1.36 3.18 9.47
N ARG A 199 1.74 2.14 10.21
CA ARG A 199 2.85 2.15 11.14
C ARG A 199 3.72 0.92 10.95
N ARG A 200 5.04 1.09 11.15
CA ARG A 200 6.04 0.00 11.21
C ARG A 200 6.89 0.22 12.46
N LYS A 201 6.78 -0.67 13.42
CA LYS A 201 7.61 -0.64 14.62
C LYS A 201 8.90 -1.42 14.34
N ILE A 202 9.98 -0.71 14.00
CA ILE A 202 11.27 -1.30 13.65
C ILE A 202 12.02 -1.74 14.88
N SER A 203 11.94 -0.96 15.97
CA SER A 203 12.48 -1.27 17.30
C SER A 203 11.64 -0.58 18.38
N ASP A 204 12.04 -0.72 19.65
CA ASP A 204 11.35 0.00 20.73
C ASP A 204 11.54 1.52 20.69
N GLN A 205 12.59 1.98 19.98
CA GLN A 205 12.95 3.40 19.87
C GLN A 205 12.67 3.97 18.49
N LEU A 206 12.40 3.13 17.48
CA LEU A 206 12.22 3.56 16.09
C LEU A 206 10.93 3.01 15.51
N SER A 207 10.04 3.89 15.13
CA SER A 207 8.86 3.58 14.33
C SER A 207 8.77 4.51 13.13
N LEU A 208 8.26 3.98 12.03
CA LEU A 208 7.75 4.75 10.90
C LEU A 208 6.24 4.84 11.05
N GLU A 209 5.69 6.02 11.02
CA GLU A 209 4.27 6.23 11.23
C GLU A 209 3.76 7.34 10.32
N PHE A 210 2.77 7.03 9.50
CA PHE A 210 2.27 7.93 8.46
C PHE A 210 0.75 7.97 8.46
N SER A 211 0.20 9.17 8.26
CA SER A 211 -1.23 9.44 8.15
C SER A 211 -1.54 10.26 6.92
N LEU A 212 -2.59 9.89 6.19
CA LEU A 212 -3.12 10.66 5.06
C LEU A 212 -3.60 12.03 5.53
N GLU A 213 -3.23 13.10 4.79
CA GLU A 213 -3.63 14.50 5.01
C GLU A 213 -4.91 14.86 4.25
#